data_e8f0865e7a9942440620aa066d5f1dba
#
_entry.id   e8f0865e7a9942440620aa066d5f1dba
#
_cell.length_a   1.000
_cell.length_b   1.000
_cell.length_c   1.000
_cell.angle_alpha   90.00
_cell.angle_beta   90.00
_cell.angle_gamma   90.00
#
_symmetry.space_group_name_H-M   'P 1'
#
loop_
_entity.id
_entity.type
_entity.pdbx_description
1 polymer ?
#
loop_
_entity_poly.entity_id
_entity_poly.type
_entity_poly.pdbx_seq_one_letter_code
_entity_poly.pdbx_strand_id
1 'polypeptide(L)'
;LIGEVRMRLIVMLVSFVLTTQLWAGELPQPSGTVLLTLSGNIENTNADGKAVFDTASLEKLGMVSFQTTSPWYNGRTTFTGIPLQKLMDYVGASGSVVKVTALNDYTTVIPLSDFKKYNAILALKINGKYMRIRDKGPLFIVYPYDSMPELNNQIYYSRSAWQVSSMDIE
;
A
#
# COMPACT_ATOMS: atom_id res chain seq x y z
N LEU A 1 75.60 -32.14 15.27
CA LEU A 1 74.74 -31.41 16.22
C LEU A 1 73.57 -30.79 15.41
N ILE A 2 72.45 -31.44 15.52
CA ILE A 2 71.26 -31.19 14.69
C ILE A 2 70.34 -30.26 15.51
N GLY A 3 70.16 -29.01 15.02
CA GLY A 3 69.25 -28.03 15.59
C GLY A 3 67.87 -28.19 15.01
N GLU A 4 66.91 -28.54 15.85
CA GLU A 4 65.49 -28.61 15.46
C GLU A 4 64.91 -27.20 15.21
N VAL A 5 64.49 -26.94 13.98
CA VAL A 5 63.70 -25.78 13.62
C VAL A 5 62.23 -26.07 13.90
N ARG A 6 61.72 -25.54 15.01
CA ARG A 6 60.26 -25.58 15.30
C ARG A 6 59.53 -24.57 14.45
N MET A 7 58.92 -25.02 13.39
CA MET A 7 58.04 -24.24 12.52
C MET A 7 56.69 -24.01 13.26
N ARG A 8 56.48 -22.81 13.80
CA ARG A 8 55.19 -22.40 14.39
C ARG A 8 54.20 -22.09 13.27
N LEU A 9 53.26 -23.03 13.06
CA LEU A 9 52.14 -22.85 12.17
C LEU A 9 51.17 -21.85 12.81
N ILE A 10 51.12 -20.61 12.32
CA ILE A 10 50.11 -19.62 12.72
C ILE A 10 48.88 -19.91 11.87
N VAL A 11 47.87 -20.54 12.47
CA VAL A 11 46.56 -20.72 11.88
C VAL A 11 45.82 -19.39 12.02
N MET A 12 45.77 -18.61 10.94
CA MET A 12 44.99 -17.36 10.85
C MET A 12 43.52 -17.76 10.60
N LEU A 13 42.71 -17.74 11.67
CA LEU A 13 41.28 -17.96 11.59
C LEU A 13 40.65 -16.71 10.98
N VAL A 14 40.40 -16.72 9.67
CA VAL A 14 39.62 -15.68 8.99
C VAL A 14 38.17 -15.95 9.31
N SER A 15 37.63 -15.22 10.30
CA SER A 15 36.20 -15.21 10.60
C SER A 15 35.50 -14.49 9.47
N PHE A 16 34.88 -15.26 8.56
CA PHE A 16 34.00 -14.75 7.52
C PHE A 16 32.67 -14.37 8.17
N VAL A 17 32.52 -13.13 8.55
CA VAL A 17 31.24 -12.57 9.01
C VAL A 17 30.32 -12.51 7.79
N LEU A 18 29.45 -13.51 7.64
CA LEU A 18 28.31 -13.40 6.72
C LEU A 18 27.37 -12.33 7.26
N THR A 19 27.51 -11.11 6.78
CA THR A 19 26.47 -10.10 6.90
C THR A 19 25.31 -10.56 6.02
N THR A 20 24.29 -11.18 6.61
CA THR A 20 22.99 -11.34 5.98
C THR A 20 22.41 -9.95 5.79
N GLN A 21 22.59 -9.39 4.60
CA GLN A 21 21.78 -8.25 4.19
C GLN A 21 20.35 -8.75 4.10
N LEU A 22 19.51 -8.35 5.04
CA LEU A 22 18.06 -8.38 4.90
C LEU A 22 17.76 -7.50 3.68
N TRP A 23 17.51 -8.11 2.55
CA TRP A 23 16.96 -7.43 1.41
C TRP A 23 15.52 -7.08 1.79
N ALA A 24 15.26 -5.84 2.16
CA ALA A 24 13.93 -5.26 2.04
C ALA A 24 13.49 -5.56 0.61
N GLY A 25 12.31 -6.15 0.42
CA GLY A 25 11.87 -6.59 -0.89
C GLY A 25 11.78 -5.40 -1.84
N GLU A 26 12.55 -5.41 -2.90
CA GLU A 26 12.50 -4.37 -3.92
C GLU A 26 11.24 -4.59 -4.77
N LEU A 27 10.31 -3.64 -4.74
CA LEU A 27 9.13 -3.67 -5.57
C LEU A 27 9.48 -3.33 -7.02
N PRO A 28 8.75 -3.86 -8.02
CA PRO A 28 8.91 -3.48 -9.40
C PRO A 28 8.71 -1.97 -9.61
N GLN A 29 9.54 -1.37 -10.47
CA GLN A 29 9.39 0.02 -10.86
C GLN A 29 8.11 0.21 -11.69
N PRO A 30 7.35 1.30 -11.46
CA PRO A 30 6.23 1.65 -12.31
C PRO A 30 6.73 2.02 -13.72
N SER A 31 5.98 1.63 -14.74
CA SER A 31 6.27 1.92 -16.16
C SER A 31 5.53 3.16 -16.67
N GLY A 32 4.51 3.60 -15.96
CA GLY A 32 3.66 4.73 -16.31
C GLY A 32 3.71 5.86 -15.29
N THR A 33 2.76 6.77 -15.39
CA THR A 33 2.61 7.89 -14.45
C THR A 33 2.30 7.37 -13.06
N VAL A 34 3.07 7.77 -12.06
CA VAL A 34 2.82 7.45 -10.65
C VAL A 34 1.50 8.08 -10.21
N LEU A 35 0.60 7.24 -9.70
CA LEU A 35 -0.70 7.65 -9.17
C LEU A 35 -0.73 7.64 -7.64
N LEU A 36 0.04 6.75 -7.01
CA LEU A 36 0.03 6.54 -5.57
C LEU A 36 1.44 6.42 -5.04
N THR A 37 1.70 7.09 -3.91
CA THR A 37 2.93 6.98 -3.14
C THR A 37 2.60 6.50 -1.72
N LEU A 38 3.23 5.42 -1.27
CA LEU A 38 3.19 4.98 0.12
C LEU A 38 4.51 5.29 0.81
N SER A 39 4.44 5.71 2.07
CA SER A 39 5.60 6.03 2.93
C SER A 39 5.36 5.60 4.38
N GLY A 40 6.31 5.89 5.25
CA GLY A 40 6.23 5.55 6.68
C GLY A 40 6.68 4.12 6.97
N ASN A 41 5.98 3.43 7.85
CA ASN A 41 6.35 2.09 8.31
C ASN A 41 6.00 1.03 7.26
N ILE A 42 6.79 0.93 6.20
CA ILE A 42 6.70 -0.07 5.13
C ILE A 42 8.05 -0.77 4.94
N GLU A 43 8.03 -2.05 4.58
CA GLU A 43 9.25 -2.85 4.37
C GLU A 43 9.69 -2.86 2.90
N ASN A 44 8.73 -2.97 1.98
CA ASN A 44 8.99 -3.13 0.54
C ASN A 44 8.85 -1.79 -0.17
N THR A 45 9.90 -1.37 -0.87
CA THR A 45 9.99 -0.05 -1.52
C THR A 45 10.54 -0.17 -2.93
N ASN A 46 10.36 0.88 -3.75
CA ASN A 46 10.96 1.01 -5.08
C ASN A 46 11.43 2.43 -5.41
N ALA A 47 11.35 3.38 -4.46
CA ALA A 47 11.78 4.76 -4.67
C ALA A 47 12.16 5.42 -3.33
N ASP A 48 13.44 5.55 -3.02
CA ASP A 48 13.98 6.29 -1.86
C ASP A 48 13.20 6.09 -0.55
N GLY A 49 13.01 4.83 -0.15
CA GLY A 49 12.27 4.47 1.06
C GLY A 49 10.75 4.59 0.93
N LYS A 50 10.22 4.74 -0.27
CA LYS A 50 8.79 4.79 -0.58
C LYS A 50 8.40 3.67 -1.55
N ALA A 51 7.13 3.34 -1.57
CA ALA A 51 6.54 2.47 -2.58
C ALA A 51 5.66 3.31 -3.51
N VAL A 52 6.01 3.36 -4.79
CA VAL A 52 5.27 4.13 -5.81
C VAL A 52 4.62 3.21 -6.82
N PHE A 53 3.40 3.58 -7.22
CA PHE A 53 2.54 2.77 -8.08
C PHE A 53 1.93 3.59 -9.20
N ASP A 54 1.91 3.01 -10.39
CA ASP A 54 1.08 3.42 -11.53
C ASP A 54 -0.18 2.55 -11.62
N THR A 55 -1.04 2.80 -12.61
CA THR A 55 -2.24 2.00 -12.85
C THR A 55 -1.91 0.51 -13.03
N ALA A 56 -0.90 0.19 -13.84
CA ALA A 56 -0.58 -1.18 -14.19
C ALA A 56 -0.04 -1.97 -12.98
N SER A 57 0.80 -1.36 -12.14
CA SER A 57 1.33 -1.98 -10.93
C SER A 57 0.25 -2.20 -9.88
N LEU A 58 -0.69 -1.26 -9.73
CA LEU A 58 -1.86 -1.44 -8.87
C LEU A 58 -2.75 -2.60 -9.36
N GLU A 59 -3.10 -2.64 -10.64
CA GLU A 59 -3.96 -3.69 -11.19
C GLU A 59 -3.36 -5.10 -11.07
N LYS A 60 -2.04 -5.23 -11.15
CA LYS A 60 -1.34 -6.51 -10.94
C LYS A 60 -1.53 -7.10 -9.53
N LEU A 61 -1.87 -6.28 -8.55
CA LEU A 61 -2.23 -6.78 -7.21
C LEU A 61 -3.54 -7.55 -7.19
N GLY A 62 -4.34 -7.47 -8.26
CA GLY A 62 -5.62 -8.15 -8.39
C GLY A 62 -6.78 -7.29 -7.90
N MET A 63 -7.69 -7.02 -8.83
CA MET A 63 -8.86 -6.17 -8.60
C MET A 63 -10.07 -6.98 -8.16
N VAL A 64 -10.89 -6.37 -7.34
CA VAL A 64 -12.22 -6.87 -6.93
C VAL A 64 -13.27 -5.82 -7.26
N SER A 65 -14.52 -6.25 -7.36
CA SER A 65 -15.65 -5.36 -7.60
C SER A 65 -16.77 -5.64 -6.61
N PHE A 66 -17.46 -4.59 -6.17
CA PHE A 66 -18.71 -4.70 -5.45
C PHE A 66 -19.64 -3.54 -5.81
N GLN A 67 -20.94 -3.71 -5.49
CA GLN A 67 -21.95 -2.67 -5.64
C GLN A 67 -22.36 -2.17 -4.27
N THR A 68 -22.43 -0.84 -4.13
CA THR A 68 -22.95 -0.21 -2.91
C THR A 68 -23.60 1.12 -3.24
N THR A 69 -24.51 1.57 -2.39
CA THR A 69 -24.95 2.96 -2.36
C THR A 69 -23.88 3.82 -1.67
N SER A 70 -23.89 5.11 -1.91
CA SER A 70 -22.99 6.07 -1.27
C SER A 70 -23.59 7.47 -1.29
N PRO A 71 -23.11 8.40 -0.44
CA PRO A 71 -23.60 9.77 -0.46
C PRO A 71 -23.26 10.56 -1.73
N TRP A 72 -22.33 10.06 -2.55
CA TRP A 72 -21.79 10.80 -3.70
C TRP A 72 -22.38 10.42 -5.04
N TYR A 73 -23.14 9.32 -5.10
CA TYR A 73 -23.74 8.81 -6.33
C TYR A 73 -25.17 8.39 -6.11
N ASN A 74 -26.03 8.64 -7.09
CA ASN A 74 -27.40 8.19 -7.04
C ASN A 74 -27.52 6.67 -7.29
N GLY A 75 -28.20 5.97 -6.38
CA GLY A 75 -28.41 4.53 -6.50
C GLY A 75 -27.16 3.69 -6.25
N ARG A 76 -27.26 2.42 -6.58
CA ARG A 76 -26.14 1.48 -6.44
C ARG A 76 -25.11 1.66 -7.54
N THR A 77 -23.87 1.78 -7.15
CA THR A 77 -22.74 2.01 -8.04
C THR A 77 -21.77 0.84 -7.92
N THR A 78 -21.26 0.34 -9.04
CA THR A 78 -20.21 -0.68 -9.06
C THR A 78 -18.84 -0.01 -8.96
N PHE A 79 -18.11 -0.31 -7.89
CA PHE A 79 -16.72 0.11 -7.70
C PHE A 79 -15.80 -1.08 -7.97
N THR A 80 -14.70 -0.83 -8.67
CA THR A 80 -13.67 -1.83 -8.96
C THR A 80 -12.31 -1.28 -8.58
N GLY A 81 -11.58 -2.03 -7.78
CA GLY A 81 -10.28 -1.60 -7.28
C GLY A 81 -9.54 -2.68 -6.51
N ILE A 82 -8.47 -2.30 -5.85
CA ILE A 82 -7.60 -3.19 -5.11
C ILE A 82 -8.05 -3.24 -3.65
N PRO A 83 -8.17 -4.44 -3.04
CA PRO A 83 -8.34 -4.53 -1.59
C PRO A 83 -7.21 -3.80 -0.87
N LEU A 84 -7.55 -2.82 -0.01
CA LEU A 84 -6.54 -2.03 0.70
C LEU A 84 -5.68 -2.90 1.63
N GLN A 85 -6.26 -3.95 2.25
CA GLN A 85 -5.46 -4.90 3.03
C GLN A 85 -4.37 -5.56 2.19
N LYS A 86 -4.69 -5.95 0.96
CA LYS A 86 -3.72 -6.58 0.05
C LYS A 86 -2.59 -5.63 -0.34
N LEU A 87 -2.91 -4.35 -0.54
CA LEU A 87 -1.90 -3.32 -0.78
C LEU A 87 -0.99 -3.13 0.44
N MET A 88 -1.55 -3.10 1.66
CA MET A 88 -0.77 -3.00 2.90
C MET A 88 0.14 -4.22 3.10
N ASP A 89 -0.37 -5.43 2.87
CA ASP A 89 0.42 -6.66 2.95
C ASP A 89 1.57 -6.66 1.91
N TYR A 90 1.31 -6.16 0.71
CA TYR A 90 2.28 -6.12 -0.38
C TYR A 90 3.47 -5.20 -0.09
N VAL A 91 3.23 -4.06 0.56
CA VAL A 91 4.30 -3.14 0.96
C VAL A 91 4.90 -3.49 2.33
N GLY A 92 4.41 -4.52 3.00
CA GLY A 92 4.86 -4.89 4.35
C GLY A 92 4.57 -3.79 5.37
N ALA A 93 3.36 -3.22 5.32
CA ALA A 93 2.95 -2.15 6.23
C ALA A 93 2.86 -2.65 7.67
N SER A 94 3.50 -1.94 8.60
CA SER A 94 3.49 -2.22 10.03
C SER A 94 3.19 -0.95 10.82
N GLY A 95 1.94 -0.77 11.21
CA GLY A 95 1.48 0.42 11.93
C GLY A 95 0.07 0.25 12.46
N SER A 96 -0.46 1.30 13.05
CA SER A 96 -1.81 1.32 13.59
C SER A 96 -2.79 2.12 12.73
N VAL A 97 -2.29 3.12 12.05
CA VAL A 97 -3.07 4.04 11.23
C VAL A 97 -2.37 4.36 9.91
N VAL A 98 -3.13 4.81 8.94
CA VAL A 98 -2.64 5.39 7.71
C VAL A 98 -3.20 6.80 7.54
N LYS A 99 -2.33 7.76 7.34
CA LYS A 99 -2.69 9.12 6.94
C LYS A 99 -2.80 9.16 5.43
N VAL A 100 -3.99 9.39 4.92
CA VAL A 100 -4.29 9.48 3.50
C VAL A 100 -4.33 10.95 3.07
N THR A 101 -3.67 11.28 1.97
CA THR A 101 -3.69 12.63 1.38
C THR A 101 -4.19 12.57 -0.06
N ALA A 102 -5.08 13.48 -0.41
CA ALA A 102 -5.65 13.65 -1.74
C ALA A 102 -4.92 14.73 -2.54
N LEU A 103 -5.18 14.81 -3.85
CA LEU A 103 -4.59 15.81 -4.75
C LEU A 103 -4.98 17.26 -4.38
N ASN A 104 -6.08 17.45 -3.66
CA ASN A 104 -6.57 18.76 -3.19
C ASN A 104 -6.19 19.05 -1.73
N ASP A 105 -5.15 18.36 -1.22
CA ASP A 105 -4.64 18.47 0.16
C ASP A 105 -5.62 18.04 1.26
N TYR A 106 -6.78 17.44 0.91
CA TYR A 106 -7.63 16.80 1.91
C TYR A 106 -6.86 15.65 2.56
N THR A 107 -6.91 15.60 3.90
CA THR A 107 -6.27 14.53 4.66
C THR A 107 -7.27 13.85 5.59
N THR A 108 -7.13 12.55 5.75
CA THR A 108 -7.87 11.76 6.74
C THR A 108 -6.97 10.68 7.32
N VAL A 109 -7.27 10.25 8.54
CA VAL A 109 -6.56 9.17 9.22
C VAL A 109 -7.50 7.97 9.33
N ILE A 110 -7.03 6.82 8.88
CA ILE A 110 -7.79 5.58 8.85
C ILE A 110 -7.06 4.52 9.68
N PRO A 111 -7.71 3.85 10.64
CA PRO A 111 -7.12 2.69 11.29
C PRO A 111 -6.82 1.60 10.25
N LEU A 112 -5.60 1.04 10.25
CA LEU A 112 -5.24 -0.05 9.34
C LEU A 112 -6.16 -1.26 9.47
N SER A 113 -6.68 -1.50 10.69
CA SER A 113 -7.66 -2.57 10.96
C SER A 113 -8.95 -2.47 10.15
N ASP A 114 -9.34 -1.27 9.71
CA ASP A 114 -10.53 -1.07 8.89
C ASP A 114 -10.44 -1.84 7.56
N PHE A 115 -9.25 -1.88 6.97
CA PHE A 115 -9.04 -2.49 5.65
C PHE A 115 -9.36 -3.98 5.66
N LYS A 116 -8.93 -4.69 6.69
CA LYS A 116 -9.24 -6.10 6.89
C LYS A 116 -10.69 -6.30 7.36
N LYS A 117 -11.13 -5.50 8.34
CA LYS A 117 -12.45 -5.66 8.97
C LYS A 117 -13.59 -5.44 7.98
N TYR A 118 -13.45 -4.42 7.13
CA TYR A 118 -14.53 -3.96 6.25
C TYR A 118 -14.31 -4.26 4.77
N ASN A 119 -13.18 -4.87 4.39
CA ASN A 119 -12.84 -5.12 3.00
C ASN A 119 -12.89 -3.85 2.12
N ALA A 120 -12.43 -2.73 2.66
CA ALA A 120 -12.34 -1.48 1.92
C ALA A 120 -11.38 -1.61 0.72
N ILE A 121 -11.71 -0.96 -0.39
CA ILE A 121 -10.91 -0.99 -1.61
C ILE A 121 -10.39 0.40 -1.97
N LEU A 122 -9.26 0.42 -2.66
CA LEU A 122 -8.79 1.56 -3.43
C LEU A 122 -9.35 1.42 -4.85
N ALA A 123 -10.47 2.08 -5.11
CA ALA A 123 -11.15 1.99 -6.39
C ALA A 123 -10.43 2.79 -7.48
N LEU A 124 -10.28 2.19 -8.65
CA LEU A 124 -9.80 2.81 -9.89
C LEU A 124 -10.92 3.05 -10.88
N LYS A 125 -11.98 2.22 -10.82
CA LYS A 125 -13.06 2.25 -11.79
C LYS A 125 -14.42 2.39 -11.11
N ILE A 126 -15.32 3.11 -11.77
CA ILE A 126 -16.75 3.20 -11.47
C ILE A 126 -17.52 2.70 -12.69
N ASN A 127 -18.45 1.77 -12.48
CA ASN A 127 -19.26 1.18 -13.54
C ASN A 127 -18.40 0.72 -14.75
N GLY A 128 -17.26 0.10 -14.47
CA GLY A 128 -16.32 -0.43 -15.45
C GLY A 128 -15.40 0.59 -16.12
N LYS A 129 -15.50 1.88 -15.80
CA LYS A 129 -14.70 2.95 -16.41
C LYS A 129 -13.72 3.55 -15.40
N TYR A 130 -12.49 3.82 -15.80
CA TYR A 130 -11.53 4.55 -14.98
C TYR A 130 -12.06 5.93 -14.60
N MET A 131 -11.85 6.29 -13.33
CA MET A 131 -12.24 7.58 -12.82
C MET A 131 -11.25 8.66 -13.25
N ARG A 132 -11.76 9.76 -13.78
CA ARG A 132 -10.96 10.96 -14.04
C ARG A 132 -10.87 11.81 -12.77
N ILE A 133 -9.89 12.71 -12.70
CA ILE A 133 -9.74 13.64 -11.56
C ILE A 133 -11.05 14.37 -11.26
N ARG A 134 -11.73 14.91 -12.27
CA ARG A 134 -13.03 15.59 -12.13
C ARG A 134 -14.16 14.69 -11.62
N ASP A 135 -14.01 13.37 -11.75
CA ASP A 135 -15.00 12.35 -11.38
C ASP A 135 -14.56 11.60 -10.09
N LYS A 136 -13.85 12.26 -9.17
CA LYS A 136 -13.29 11.74 -7.92
C LYS A 136 -12.10 10.78 -8.09
N GLY A 137 -11.57 10.61 -9.29
CA GLY A 137 -10.37 9.81 -9.56
C GLY A 137 -9.06 10.56 -9.37
N PRO A 138 -7.94 9.90 -9.66
CA PRO A 138 -7.85 8.55 -10.22
C PRO A 138 -8.11 7.42 -9.22
N LEU A 139 -7.99 7.69 -7.91
CA LEU A 139 -8.07 6.70 -6.83
C LEU A 139 -9.07 7.16 -5.76
N PHE A 140 -9.93 6.24 -5.32
CA PHE A 140 -10.97 6.53 -4.34
C PHE A 140 -11.07 5.40 -3.30
N ILE A 141 -10.96 5.70 -2.02
CA ILE A 141 -11.18 4.73 -0.94
C ILE A 141 -12.67 4.53 -0.77
N VAL A 142 -13.15 3.29 -0.95
CA VAL A 142 -14.56 2.95 -0.86
C VAL A 142 -14.78 1.78 0.10
N TYR A 143 -15.74 1.94 1.00
CA TYR A 143 -16.25 0.90 1.86
C TYR A 143 -17.51 0.28 1.25
N PRO A 144 -17.81 -1.00 1.51
CA PRO A 144 -19.07 -1.63 1.07
C PRO A 144 -20.23 -1.25 2.00
N TYR A 145 -20.70 -0.02 1.93
CA TYR A 145 -21.64 0.58 2.89
C TYR A 145 -22.93 -0.22 3.08
N ASP A 146 -23.42 -0.85 2.00
CA ASP A 146 -24.67 -1.65 2.06
C ASP A 146 -24.46 -3.00 2.76
N SER A 147 -23.22 -3.45 2.95
CA SER A 147 -22.94 -4.77 3.54
C SER A 147 -23.00 -4.78 5.06
N MET A 148 -22.78 -3.63 5.70
CA MET A 148 -22.74 -3.47 7.16
C MET A 148 -23.39 -2.14 7.55
N PRO A 149 -24.47 -2.14 8.33
CA PRO A 149 -25.18 -0.91 8.73
C PRO A 149 -24.27 0.13 9.41
N GLU A 150 -23.25 -0.32 10.14
CA GLU A 150 -22.30 0.55 10.83
C GLU A 150 -21.45 1.41 9.89
N LEU A 151 -21.28 1.01 8.63
CA LEU A 151 -20.52 1.76 7.64
C LEU A 151 -21.27 2.99 7.10
N ASN A 152 -22.58 3.03 7.29
CA ASN A 152 -23.43 4.09 6.74
C ASN A 152 -23.50 5.29 7.70
N ASN A 153 -22.35 5.88 8.00
CA ASN A 153 -22.24 7.04 8.88
C ASN A 153 -21.07 7.96 8.50
N GLN A 154 -21.05 9.15 9.09
CA GLN A 154 -20.10 10.22 8.78
C GLN A 154 -18.63 9.85 9.00
N ILE A 155 -18.33 8.93 9.93
CA ILE A 155 -16.95 8.48 10.21
C ILE A 155 -16.36 7.80 8.98
N TYR A 156 -17.07 6.81 8.41
CA TYR A 156 -16.61 6.09 7.24
C TYR A 156 -16.69 6.93 5.96
N TYR A 157 -17.64 7.86 5.88
CA TYR A 157 -17.67 8.82 4.77
C TYR A 157 -16.44 9.73 4.78
N SER A 158 -16.01 10.23 5.93
CA SER A 158 -14.79 11.03 6.03
C SER A 158 -13.50 10.24 5.75
N ARG A 159 -13.50 8.92 6.02
CA ARG A 159 -12.40 8.02 5.66
C ARG A 159 -12.37 7.65 4.17
N SER A 160 -13.45 7.89 3.46
CA SER A 160 -13.57 7.60 2.02
C SER A 160 -13.01 8.74 1.19
N ALA A 161 -11.70 8.95 1.29
CA ALA A 161 -11.02 9.98 0.52
C ALA A 161 -11.04 9.65 -0.98
N TRP A 162 -11.38 10.64 -1.79
CA TRP A 162 -11.24 10.58 -3.25
C TRP A 162 -10.02 11.38 -3.72
N GLN A 163 -9.61 11.18 -4.99
CA GLN A 163 -8.38 11.78 -5.55
C GLN A 163 -7.14 11.44 -4.72
N VAL A 164 -7.09 10.24 -4.15
CA VAL A 164 -5.98 9.83 -3.30
C VAL A 164 -4.67 9.87 -4.09
N SER A 165 -3.65 10.49 -3.50
CA SER A 165 -2.30 10.61 -4.08
C SER A 165 -1.22 9.97 -3.22
N SER A 166 -1.39 9.97 -1.88
CA SER A 166 -0.41 9.36 -0.99
C SER A 166 -1.03 8.78 0.27
N MET A 167 -0.32 7.82 0.86
CA MET A 167 -0.63 7.15 2.11
C MET A 167 0.64 7.06 2.95
N ASP A 168 0.61 7.54 4.18
CA ASP A 168 1.71 7.46 5.13
C ASP A 168 1.31 6.56 6.30
N ILE A 169 2.07 5.49 6.52
CA ILE A 169 1.78 4.46 7.51
C ILE A 169 2.49 4.81 8.83
N GLU A 170 1.70 4.95 9.93
CA GLU A 170 2.18 5.36 11.25
C GLU A 170 1.86 4.32 12.34
#